data_ecab4b15180a2fc200c7a4e7cfde786f
#
_entry.id   ecab4b15180a2fc200c7a4e7cfde786f
#
_cell.length_a   1.000
_cell.length_b   1.000
_cell.length_c   1.000
_cell.angle_alpha   90.00
_cell.angle_beta   90.00
_cell.angle_gamma   90.00
#
_symmetry.space_group_name_H-M   'P 1'
#
loop_
_entity.id
_entity.type
_entity.pdbx_description
1 polymer ?
#
loop_
_entity_poly.entity_id
_entity_poly.type
_entity_poly.pdbx_seq_one_letter_code
_entity_poly.pdbx_strand_id
1 'polypeptide(L)'
;MSRIRGHLRLIGAAAVGVMAVTTGMTAAPASAATAVYSEDFSDGLGTFTASGSVRTGTYGARLSGSLSSGASLVSAPIDLTGRSDVALSYTRTASGLDAGEAFTVAYSVDGAPFTTLESARTATGAVSFPLPAAVDGGDLRLRFSLNANSLLETLTVDDVLVEAEDDGGPTDPPGGSLPPVDDVTGPGPYAVTIDESAGPDDDGWLVRPTDAGQDGVDHPVFVWGPGAGSDPAAYEDMLRQWASHGFVVYSEVSSSSGDYMVDALDWLEDQNAAPSSPLYTHLDLTEVAFGGHSRGSIGTFDVADEPRLETTVHVAGGSFDGDGPDSLRNPALYIGGDEDFATENVRRDYTNTDVPVWFNVLDGTDHILATRNGQHIITSWLRWHLADEDFRRTQDFLSPGCTFCDLGEVQHKNW
;
A
#
# COMPACT_ATOMS: atom_id res chain seq x y z
N MET A 1 40.46 -62.05 -70.08
CA MET A 1 39.15 -61.37 -70.31
C MET A 1 38.22 -61.85 -69.22
N SER A 2 38.06 -61.12 -68.18
CA SER A 2 36.91 -61.30 -67.26
C SER A 2 36.79 -60.05 -66.40
N ARG A 3 35.63 -59.46 -66.46
CA ARG A 3 35.29 -58.24 -65.73
C ARG A 3 34.79 -58.60 -64.37
N ILE A 4 35.41 -58.10 -63.29
CA ILE A 4 34.92 -58.20 -61.94
C ILE A 4 34.14 -56.92 -61.63
N ARG A 5 32.85 -57.08 -61.34
CA ARG A 5 31.96 -56.01 -60.87
C ARG A 5 32.08 -55.93 -59.35
N GLY A 6 32.58 -54.84 -58.83
CA GLY A 6 32.55 -54.53 -57.40
C GLY A 6 31.20 -53.94 -56.97
N HIS A 7 30.62 -54.57 -55.95
CA HIS A 7 29.41 -54.03 -55.28
C HIS A 7 29.81 -53.04 -54.20
N LEU A 8 29.43 -51.80 -54.42
CA LEU A 8 29.55 -50.73 -53.44
C LEU A 8 28.36 -50.87 -52.45
N ARG A 9 28.63 -51.16 -51.17
CA ARG A 9 27.63 -51.11 -50.13
C ARG A 9 27.58 -49.71 -49.55
N LEU A 10 26.42 -49.01 -49.70
CA LEU A 10 26.12 -47.78 -49.00
C LEU A 10 25.84 -48.11 -47.52
N ILE A 11 26.62 -47.54 -46.64
CA ILE A 11 26.34 -47.48 -45.21
C ILE A 11 25.54 -46.21 -44.99
N GLY A 12 24.25 -46.33 -44.66
CA GLY A 12 23.42 -45.20 -44.26
C GLY A 12 23.77 -44.72 -42.87
N ALA A 13 24.24 -43.50 -42.74
CA ALA A 13 24.37 -42.83 -41.47
C ALA A 13 23.01 -42.25 -41.06
N ALA A 14 22.44 -42.80 -39.98
CA ALA A 14 21.27 -42.19 -39.35
C ALA A 14 21.69 -40.95 -38.62
N ALA A 15 21.28 -39.78 -39.09
CA ALA A 15 21.41 -38.52 -38.36
C ALA A 15 20.34 -38.47 -37.26
N VAL A 16 20.77 -38.53 -36.00
CA VAL A 16 19.93 -38.24 -34.84
C VAL A 16 19.80 -36.72 -34.79
N GLY A 17 18.65 -36.19 -35.22
CA GLY A 17 18.28 -34.78 -35.04
C GLY A 17 17.97 -34.52 -33.57
N VAL A 18 18.88 -33.83 -32.86
CA VAL A 18 18.58 -33.22 -31.58
C VAL A 18 17.69 -31.99 -31.86
N MET A 19 16.39 -32.12 -31.60
CA MET A 19 15.51 -30.95 -31.51
C MET A 19 15.89 -30.18 -30.24
N ALA A 20 16.56 -29.06 -30.40
CA ALA A 20 16.66 -28.05 -29.33
C ALA A 20 15.29 -27.40 -29.17
N VAL A 21 14.57 -27.76 -28.11
CA VAL A 21 13.40 -27.00 -27.66
C VAL A 21 13.95 -25.70 -27.06
N THR A 22 13.95 -24.63 -27.83
CA THR A 22 14.12 -23.28 -27.29
C THR A 22 12.80 -22.92 -26.62
N THR A 23 12.72 -23.07 -25.32
CA THR A 23 11.72 -22.40 -24.51
C THR A 23 11.99 -20.91 -24.63
N GLY A 24 11.23 -20.25 -25.49
CA GLY A 24 11.19 -18.80 -25.54
C GLY A 24 10.59 -18.34 -24.21
N MET A 25 11.43 -17.84 -23.31
CA MET A 25 10.98 -16.98 -22.23
C MET A 25 10.47 -15.70 -22.92
N THR A 26 9.16 -15.56 -23.03
CA THR A 26 8.56 -14.26 -23.30
C THR A 26 8.81 -13.42 -22.04
N ALA A 27 9.63 -12.39 -22.15
CA ALA A 27 9.72 -11.38 -21.09
C ALA A 27 8.29 -10.86 -20.84
N ALA A 28 7.91 -10.80 -19.56
CA ALA A 28 6.68 -10.13 -19.16
C ALA A 28 6.70 -8.69 -19.73
N PRO A 29 5.56 -8.14 -20.13
CA PRO A 29 5.51 -6.73 -20.49
C PRO A 29 5.99 -5.91 -19.29
N ALA A 30 6.94 -4.99 -19.51
CA ALA A 30 7.33 -4.02 -18.50
C ALA A 30 6.09 -3.27 -18.02
N SER A 31 5.96 -3.08 -16.72
CA SER A 31 4.93 -2.22 -16.12
C SER A 31 5.02 -0.83 -16.76
N ALA A 32 3.91 -0.20 -17.01
CA ALA A 32 3.93 1.17 -17.55
C ALA A 32 4.27 2.13 -16.41
N ALA A 33 5.28 2.98 -16.62
CA ALA A 33 5.62 4.03 -15.66
C ALA A 33 4.39 4.90 -15.36
N THR A 34 4.12 5.13 -14.08
CA THR A 34 3.04 5.96 -13.57
C THR A 34 3.59 7.21 -12.90
N ALA A 35 2.80 8.30 -12.89
CA ALA A 35 3.16 9.51 -12.19
C ALA A 35 3.05 9.28 -10.67
N VAL A 36 4.19 9.40 -9.96
CA VAL A 36 4.26 9.32 -8.49
C VAL A 36 4.13 10.72 -7.88
N TYR A 37 4.64 11.73 -8.57
CA TYR A 37 4.59 13.13 -8.10
C TYR A 37 4.53 14.09 -9.28
N SER A 38 3.74 15.15 -9.17
CA SER A 38 3.71 16.24 -10.15
C SER A 38 3.54 17.61 -9.49
N GLU A 39 4.18 18.65 -10.06
CA GLU A 39 4.07 20.04 -9.59
C GLU A 39 4.28 21.03 -10.78
N ASP A 40 3.29 21.89 -11.02
CA ASP A 40 3.33 22.93 -12.06
C ASP A 40 3.48 24.36 -11.49
N PHE A 41 3.54 24.49 -10.17
CA PHE A 41 3.67 25.76 -9.44
C PHE A 41 2.59 26.82 -9.72
N SER A 42 1.49 26.47 -10.39
CA SER A 42 0.41 27.41 -10.72
C SER A 42 -0.29 27.96 -9.47
N ASP A 43 -0.43 27.14 -8.45
CA ASP A 43 -1.10 27.44 -7.19
C ASP A 43 -0.15 27.73 -6.02
N GLY A 44 1.15 27.87 -6.28
CA GLY A 44 2.15 28.18 -5.25
C GLY A 44 3.38 27.31 -5.30
N LEU A 45 3.91 26.95 -4.12
CA LEU A 45 5.12 26.14 -4.01
C LEU A 45 4.83 24.62 -3.93
N GLY A 46 3.54 24.24 -3.83
CA GLY A 46 3.20 22.84 -3.56
C GLY A 46 3.91 22.31 -2.31
N THR A 47 4.58 21.18 -2.45
CA THR A 47 5.38 20.58 -1.38
C THR A 47 6.82 21.12 -1.28
N PHE A 48 7.19 22.11 -2.10
CA PHE A 48 8.53 22.68 -2.09
C PHE A 48 8.71 23.77 -1.03
N THR A 49 9.88 23.79 -0.42
CA THR A 49 10.37 24.89 0.43
C THR A 49 11.33 25.76 -0.36
N ALA A 50 11.10 27.08 -0.36
CA ALA A 50 11.92 28.04 -1.05
C ALA A 50 12.95 28.72 -0.14
N SER A 51 14.13 29.02 -0.69
CA SER A 51 15.13 29.90 -0.08
C SER A 51 15.62 30.92 -1.11
N GLY A 52 15.85 32.15 -0.70
CA GLY A 52 16.23 33.24 -1.58
C GLY A 52 15.02 33.82 -2.34
N SER A 53 15.26 34.38 -3.54
CA SER A 53 14.22 35.03 -4.34
C SER A 53 13.53 34.03 -5.25
N VAL A 54 12.35 33.57 -4.87
CA VAL A 54 11.49 32.64 -5.63
C VAL A 54 10.11 33.25 -5.81
N ARG A 55 9.52 33.10 -6.98
CA ARG A 55 8.14 33.46 -7.30
C ARG A 55 7.48 32.36 -8.11
N THR A 56 6.25 32.02 -7.80
CA THR A 56 5.43 31.02 -8.48
C THR A 56 4.27 31.65 -9.26
N GLY A 57 3.72 30.93 -10.21
CA GLY A 57 2.57 31.34 -11.00
C GLY A 57 2.41 30.49 -12.26
N THR A 58 1.50 30.90 -13.15
CA THR A 58 1.16 30.16 -14.39
C THR A 58 2.33 29.87 -15.37
N TYR A 59 3.53 30.31 -15.05
CA TYR A 59 4.75 30.07 -15.83
C TYR A 59 5.78 29.24 -15.03
N GLY A 60 5.32 28.55 -13.98
CA GLY A 60 6.17 27.77 -13.10
C GLY A 60 6.81 28.57 -11.95
N ALA A 61 7.82 28.00 -11.32
CA ALA A 61 8.61 28.62 -10.26
C ALA A 61 9.84 29.32 -10.82
N ARG A 62 9.93 30.64 -10.63
CA ARG A 62 11.07 31.46 -11.06
C ARG A 62 11.98 31.78 -9.89
N LEU A 63 13.20 31.27 -9.96
CA LEU A 63 14.32 31.63 -9.10
C LEU A 63 15.08 32.81 -9.69
N SER A 64 15.50 33.75 -8.88
CA SER A 64 16.29 34.91 -9.33
C SER A 64 17.51 35.08 -8.42
N GLY A 65 18.63 35.47 -9.01
CA GLY A 65 19.82 35.80 -8.26
C GLY A 65 19.64 37.04 -7.37
N SER A 66 20.53 37.25 -6.41
CA SER A 66 20.60 38.44 -5.57
C SER A 66 22.07 38.76 -5.22
N LEU A 67 22.35 40.00 -4.86
CA LEU A 67 23.71 40.46 -4.54
C LEU A 67 24.41 39.69 -3.40
N SER A 68 23.64 38.91 -2.62
CA SER A 68 24.16 38.28 -1.40
C SER A 68 23.94 36.76 -1.31
N SER A 69 23.10 36.16 -2.15
CA SER A 69 22.77 34.73 -2.08
C SER A 69 22.08 34.25 -3.34
N GLY A 70 22.29 32.98 -3.66
CA GLY A 70 21.48 32.27 -4.65
C GLY A 70 20.06 32.00 -4.15
N ALA A 71 19.27 31.34 -5.02
CA ALA A 71 17.92 30.90 -4.69
C ALA A 71 17.82 29.38 -4.85
N SER A 72 16.91 28.76 -4.10
CA SER A 72 16.66 27.32 -4.22
C SER A 72 15.24 26.93 -3.88
N LEU A 73 14.82 25.80 -4.46
CA LEU A 73 13.62 25.04 -4.13
C LEU A 73 14.03 23.65 -3.71
N VAL A 74 13.45 23.12 -2.63
CA VAL A 74 13.68 21.75 -2.17
C VAL A 74 12.33 21.14 -1.89
N SER A 75 12.03 19.97 -2.49
CA SER A 75 10.77 19.23 -2.26
C SER A 75 10.73 18.67 -0.82
N ALA A 76 9.53 18.41 -0.32
CA ALA A 76 9.34 17.40 0.71
C ALA A 76 9.84 16.03 0.22
N PRO A 77 9.99 15.02 1.09
CA PRO A 77 10.20 13.65 0.65
C PRO A 77 9.07 13.21 -0.30
N ILE A 78 9.44 12.53 -1.37
CA ILE A 78 8.55 11.87 -2.31
C ILE A 78 8.78 10.38 -2.06
N ASP A 79 7.78 9.71 -1.54
CA ASP A 79 7.83 8.28 -1.23
C ASP A 79 7.87 7.45 -2.51
N LEU A 80 8.87 6.59 -2.62
CA LEU A 80 9.05 5.66 -3.74
C LEU A 80 8.99 4.20 -3.28
N THR A 81 8.40 3.93 -2.11
CA THR A 81 8.21 2.56 -1.62
C THR A 81 7.49 1.72 -2.69
N GLY A 82 8.03 0.54 -3.01
CA GLY A 82 7.52 -0.32 -4.06
C GLY A 82 7.63 0.24 -5.49
N ARG A 83 8.53 1.20 -5.72
CA ARG A 83 8.77 1.83 -7.03
C ARG A 83 10.18 1.60 -7.52
N SER A 84 10.32 1.37 -8.82
CA SER A 84 11.60 1.21 -9.52
C SER A 84 11.62 1.99 -10.83
N ASP A 85 12.76 1.96 -11.51
CA ASP A 85 12.97 2.63 -12.81
C ASP A 85 12.49 4.09 -12.81
N VAL A 86 12.83 4.81 -11.73
CA VAL A 86 12.40 6.17 -11.46
C VAL A 86 12.97 7.15 -12.49
N ALA A 87 12.12 8.00 -13.06
CA ALA A 87 12.50 9.07 -13.96
C ALA A 87 11.99 10.43 -13.48
N LEU A 88 12.86 11.44 -13.53
CA LEU A 88 12.50 12.84 -13.27
C LEU A 88 12.43 13.62 -14.59
N SER A 89 11.30 14.23 -14.88
CA SER A 89 11.16 15.17 -15.99
C SER A 89 10.71 16.55 -15.49
N TYR A 90 11.13 17.60 -16.18
CA TYR A 90 10.73 18.98 -15.89
C TYR A 90 11.00 19.89 -17.09
N THR A 91 10.28 21.00 -17.15
CA THR A 91 10.57 22.10 -18.07
C THR A 91 11.44 23.13 -17.36
N ARG A 92 12.50 23.66 -18.03
CA ARG A 92 13.35 24.69 -17.46
C ARG A 92 13.75 25.74 -18.49
N THR A 93 13.93 26.97 -18.01
CA THR A 93 14.54 28.08 -18.78
C THR A 93 15.50 28.83 -17.86
N ALA A 94 16.78 28.82 -18.24
CA ALA A 94 17.83 29.58 -17.54
C ALA A 94 18.43 30.65 -18.48
N SER A 95 18.56 31.87 -17.96
CA SER A 95 19.06 32.99 -18.74
C SER A 95 19.82 34.02 -17.89
N GLY A 96 20.74 34.70 -18.53
CA GLY A 96 21.49 35.82 -17.96
C GLY A 96 22.76 35.43 -17.20
N LEU A 97 22.97 34.15 -16.90
CA LEU A 97 24.04 33.65 -16.02
C LEU A 97 25.44 33.94 -16.58
N ASP A 98 26.28 34.55 -15.77
CA ASP A 98 27.65 34.93 -16.09
C ASP A 98 28.65 33.76 -15.94
N ALA A 99 29.92 34.03 -16.30
CA ALA A 99 30.98 33.03 -16.12
C ALA A 99 31.25 32.78 -14.63
N GLY A 100 31.13 31.51 -14.19
CA GLY A 100 31.24 31.10 -12.79
C GLY A 100 29.93 30.95 -12.08
N GLU A 101 28.82 31.31 -12.72
CA GLU A 101 27.45 31.07 -12.24
C GLU A 101 26.81 29.84 -12.90
N ALA A 102 25.85 29.25 -12.26
CA ALA A 102 25.13 28.09 -12.79
C ALA A 102 23.78 27.89 -12.06
N PHE A 103 22.84 27.31 -12.77
CA PHE A 103 21.76 26.57 -12.09
C PHE A 103 22.19 25.11 -11.89
N THR A 104 21.63 24.47 -10.89
CA THR A 104 21.88 23.06 -10.61
C THR A 104 20.58 22.38 -10.21
N VAL A 105 20.32 21.20 -10.80
CA VAL A 105 19.26 20.28 -10.40
C VAL A 105 19.91 19.06 -9.77
N ALA A 106 19.41 18.66 -8.60
CA ALA A 106 20.00 17.59 -7.82
C ALA A 106 18.89 16.79 -7.11
N TYR A 107 19.20 15.54 -6.79
CA TYR A 107 18.34 14.67 -5.98
C TYR A 107 19.08 14.18 -4.74
N SER A 108 18.32 13.75 -3.74
CA SER A 108 18.78 13.06 -2.54
C SER A 108 17.82 11.93 -2.23
N VAL A 109 18.31 10.84 -1.67
CA VAL A 109 17.53 9.68 -1.23
C VAL A 109 17.78 9.48 0.25
N ASP A 110 16.75 9.20 1.04
CA ASP A 110 16.82 8.87 2.48
C ASP A 110 17.65 9.86 3.30
N GLY A 111 17.57 11.15 2.93
CA GLY A 111 18.33 12.20 3.59
C GLY A 111 19.84 12.23 3.29
N ALA A 112 20.33 11.43 2.36
CA ALA A 112 21.72 11.46 1.91
C ALA A 112 22.09 12.81 1.27
N PRO A 113 23.38 13.15 1.10
CA PRO A 113 23.81 14.35 0.40
C PRO A 113 23.27 14.41 -1.04
N PHE A 114 22.87 15.60 -1.48
CA PHE A 114 22.36 15.81 -2.83
C PHE A 114 23.37 15.46 -3.92
N THR A 115 22.94 14.66 -4.88
CA THR A 115 23.69 14.30 -6.10
C THR A 115 23.21 15.15 -7.27
N THR A 116 24.13 15.75 -8.01
CA THR A 116 23.80 16.63 -9.15
C THR A 116 23.39 15.82 -10.38
N LEU A 117 22.25 16.14 -10.96
CA LEU A 117 21.76 15.64 -12.25
C LEU A 117 22.11 16.56 -13.42
N GLU A 118 21.86 17.85 -13.25
CA GLU A 118 22.12 18.86 -14.27
C GLU A 118 22.79 20.07 -13.64
N SER A 119 23.79 20.65 -14.35
CA SER A 119 24.36 21.96 -14.02
C SER A 119 24.76 22.66 -15.30
N ALA A 120 24.19 23.86 -15.52
CA ALA A 120 24.48 24.64 -16.75
C ALA A 120 24.26 26.14 -16.52
N ARG A 121 24.67 26.94 -17.48
CA ARG A 121 24.49 28.40 -17.50
C ARG A 121 23.29 28.83 -18.36
N THR A 122 22.92 28.01 -19.33
CA THR A 122 21.80 28.24 -20.22
C THR A 122 21.08 26.94 -20.46
N ALA A 123 19.77 26.99 -20.43
CA ALA A 123 18.89 25.85 -20.75
C ALA A 123 17.53 26.38 -21.19
N THR A 124 16.83 25.61 -22.02
CA THR A 124 15.43 25.87 -22.34
C THR A 124 14.73 24.58 -22.75
N GLY A 125 13.45 24.49 -22.40
CA GLY A 125 12.57 23.36 -22.74
C GLY A 125 12.60 22.21 -21.75
N ALA A 126 11.85 21.16 -22.07
CA ALA A 126 11.68 19.97 -21.26
C ALA A 126 12.93 19.07 -21.30
N VAL A 127 13.14 18.33 -20.21
CA VAL A 127 14.19 17.33 -20.07
C VAL A 127 13.67 16.18 -19.22
N SER A 128 14.22 14.98 -19.43
CA SER A 128 13.97 13.80 -18.61
C SER A 128 15.28 13.12 -18.26
N PHE A 129 15.41 12.67 -17.02
CA PHE A 129 16.55 11.95 -16.48
C PHE A 129 16.08 10.64 -15.84
N PRO A 130 16.50 9.47 -16.33
CA PRO A 130 16.39 8.27 -15.54
C PRO A 130 17.27 8.42 -14.29
N LEU A 131 16.72 8.11 -13.11
CA LEU A 131 17.49 8.10 -11.88
C LEU A 131 18.15 6.72 -11.69
N PRO A 132 19.27 6.63 -10.94
CA PRO A 132 19.92 5.34 -10.72
C PRO A 132 19.06 4.46 -9.81
N ALA A 133 19.15 3.14 -9.95
CA ALA A 133 18.42 2.15 -9.13
C ALA A 133 18.63 2.30 -7.60
N ALA A 134 19.63 3.03 -7.15
CA ALA A 134 19.78 3.38 -5.73
C ALA A 134 18.70 4.36 -5.19
N VAL A 135 17.81 4.84 -6.06
CA VAL A 135 16.67 5.71 -5.72
C VAL A 135 15.41 4.88 -5.48
N ASP A 136 15.38 3.66 -6.05
CA ASP A 136 14.21 2.79 -6.00
C ASP A 136 13.86 2.44 -4.55
N GLY A 137 12.60 2.52 -4.21
CA GLY A 137 12.08 2.19 -2.88
C GLY A 137 12.38 3.19 -1.77
N GLY A 138 13.08 4.31 -2.03
CA GLY A 138 13.51 5.27 -1.00
C GLY A 138 12.72 6.58 -1.01
N ASP A 139 12.99 7.43 -0.02
CA ASP A 139 12.47 8.79 0.08
C ASP A 139 13.25 9.75 -0.83
N LEU A 140 12.70 10.10 -1.99
CA LEU A 140 13.32 11.01 -2.96
C LEU A 140 13.08 12.47 -2.57
N ARG A 141 14.14 13.30 -2.60
CA ARG A 141 14.03 14.76 -2.55
C ARG A 141 14.68 15.39 -3.77
N LEU A 142 14.03 16.39 -4.33
CA LEU A 142 14.51 17.19 -5.45
C LEU A 142 14.98 18.55 -4.98
N ARG A 143 16.07 19.06 -5.60
CA ARG A 143 16.54 20.41 -5.37
C ARG A 143 16.85 21.11 -6.68
N PHE A 144 16.19 22.24 -6.90
CA PHE A 144 16.51 23.20 -7.96
C PHE A 144 17.20 24.38 -7.31
N SER A 145 18.38 24.77 -7.80
CA SER A 145 19.14 25.87 -7.21
C SER A 145 19.76 26.76 -8.31
N LEU A 146 19.87 28.03 -7.97
CA LEU A 146 20.46 29.06 -8.81
C LEU A 146 21.57 29.76 -8.03
N ASN A 147 22.80 29.64 -8.51
CA ASN A 147 23.95 30.44 -8.05
C ASN A 147 24.14 31.61 -9.02
N ALA A 148 23.64 32.78 -8.65
CA ALA A 148 23.63 33.97 -9.47
C ALA A 148 23.61 35.23 -8.60
N ASN A 149 24.09 36.33 -9.06
CA ASN A 149 24.31 37.55 -8.27
C ASN A 149 23.45 38.75 -8.71
N SER A 150 22.58 38.57 -9.73
CA SER A 150 21.68 39.61 -10.24
C SER A 150 20.23 39.14 -10.37
N LEU A 151 19.29 40.05 -10.15
CA LEU A 151 17.86 39.79 -10.33
C LEU A 151 17.46 39.50 -11.78
N LEU A 152 18.31 39.82 -12.75
CA LEU A 152 18.11 39.54 -14.17
C LEU A 152 18.56 38.14 -14.57
N GLU A 153 19.30 37.49 -13.70
CA GLU A 153 19.77 36.11 -13.82
C GLU A 153 18.76 35.18 -13.22
N THR A 154 18.21 34.30 -14.04
CA THR A 154 17.02 33.53 -13.61
C THR A 154 17.07 32.07 -14.05
N LEU A 155 16.45 31.23 -13.25
CA LEU A 155 16.02 29.89 -13.59
C LEU A 155 14.50 29.84 -13.40
N THR A 156 13.77 29.45 -14.42
CA THR A 156 12.35 29.07 -14.29
C THR A 156 12.25 27.56 -14.43
N VAL A 157 11.51 26.94 -13.53
CA VAL A 157 11.23 25.48 -13.50
C VAL A 157 9.71 25.31 -13.52
N ASP A 158 9.23 24.36 -14.32
CA ASP A 158 7.82 24.06 -14.50
C ASP A 158 7.61 22.58 -14.81
N ASP A 159 6.38 22.10 -14.73
CA ASP A 159 5.97 20.74 -15.10
C ASP A 159 6.90 19.67 -14.49
N VAL A 160 7.21 19.77 -13.20
CA VAL A 160 8.02 18.75 -12.51
C VAL A 160 7.19 17.50 -12.39
N LEU A 161 7.70 16.38 -12.93
CA LEU A 161 7.04 15.08 -12.91
C LEU A 161 8.06 14.02 -12.52
N VAL A 162 7.72 13.22 -11.52
CA VAL A 162 8.41 11.98 -11.18
C VAL A 162 7.53 10.83 -11.62
N GLU A 163 8.04 10.02 -12.52
CA GLU A 163 7.40 8.78 -12.96
C GLU A 163 8.25 7.60 -12.47
N ALA A 164 7.61 6.53 -12.08
CA ALA A 164 8.26 5.29 -11.70
C ALA A 164 7.44 4.10 -12.22
N GLU A 165 8.12 3.01 -12.49
CA GLU A 165 7.45 1.73 -12.66
C GLU A 165 7.16 1.18 -11.26
N ASP A 166 6.08 0.46 -11.10
CA ASP A 166 5.88 -0.34 -9.91
C ASP A 166 7.06 -1.30 -9.82
N ASP A 167 7.78 -1.25 -8.69
CA ASP A 167 8.91 -2.16 -8.47
C ASP A 167 8.32 -3.55 -8.60
N GLY A 168 8.76 -4.27 -9.61
CA GLY A 168 8.40 -5.68 -9.71
C GLY A 168 9.13 -6.48 -8.61
N GLY A 169 8.96 -6.10 -7.36
CA GLY A 169 8.94 -7.03 -6.26
C GLY A 169 8.01 -8.13 -6.74
N PRO A 170 8.12 -9.41 -6.46
CA PRO A 170 7.42 -10.41 -7.23
C PRO A 170 6.05 -9.87 -7.63
N THR A 171 5.94 -9.30 -8.84
CA THR A 171 4.70 -8.85 -9.40
C THR A 171 3.96 -10.15 -9.56
N ASP A 172 3.14 -10.41 -8.58
CA ASP A 172 2.00 -11.24 -8.85
C ASP A 172 1.44 -10.71 -10.16
N PRO A 173 1.28 -11.54 -11.19
CA PRO A 173 0.42 -11.19 -12.29
C PRO A 173 -0.83 -10.67 -11.60
N PRO A 174 -1.36 -9.45 -11.94
CA PRO A 174 -2.43 -8.85 -11.16
C PRO A 174 -3.42 -9.94 -10.85
N GLY A 175 -3.39 -10.39 -9.60
CA GLY A 175 -4.27 -11.44 -9.13
C GLY A 175 -5.65 -10.88 -9.33
N GLY A 176 -6.56 -11.65 -9.85
CA GLY A 176 -7.93 -11.20 -9.99
C GLY A 176 -8.41 -10.73 -8.60
N SER A 177 -9.09 -9.60 -8.53
CA SER A 177 -9.80 -9.22 -7.31
C SER A 177 -10.73 -10.34 -6.88
N LEU A 178 -11.00 -10.43 -5.59
CA LEU A 178 -11.91 -11.44 -5.05
C LEU A 178 -13.26 -11.41 -5.80
N PRO A 179 -13.82 -12.57 -6.18
CA PRO A 179 -15.13 -12.61 -6.82
C PRO A 179 -16.19 -11.98 -5.90
N PRO A 180 -17.13 -11.19 -6.43
CA PRO A 180 -18.15 -10.52 -5.61
C PRO A 180 -19.04 -11.54 -4.88
N VAL A 181 -19.44 -11.16 -3.64
CA VAL A 181 -20.30 -11.97 -2.78
C VAL A 181 -21.56 -11.18 -2.42
N ASP A 182 -22.72 -11.74 -2.71
CA ASP A 182 -24.00 -11.10 -2.40
C ASP A 182 -24.38 -11.19 -0.91
N ASP A 183 -24.11 -12.33 -0.27
CA ASP A 183 -24.47 -12.62 1.11
C ASP A 183 -23.22 -12.81 1.99
N VAL A 184 -23.03 -11.88 2.93
CA VAL A 184 -21.92 -11.93 3.91
C VAL A 184 -22.31 -12.62 5.22
N THR A 185 -23.57 -13.06 5.37
CA THR A 185 -24.07 -13.70 6.60
C THR A 185 -23.85 -15.21 6.61
N GLY A 186 -23.77 -15.82 5.45
CA GLY A 186 -23.39 -17.22 5.26
C GLY A 186 -21.87 -17.42 5.11
N PRO A 187 -21.42 -18.68 5.01
CA PRO A 187 -20.04 -18.96 4.62
C PRO A 187 -19.76 -18.42 3.21
N GLY A 188 -18.55 -17.87 3.02
CA GLY A 188 -18.07 -17.45 1.72
C GLY A 188 -17.76 -18.62 0.79
N PRO A 189 -17.32 -18.35 -0.46
CA PRO A 189 -17.10 -19.36 -1.49
C PRO A 189 -15.86 -20.24 -1.26
N TYR A 190 -14.96 -19.89 -0.34
CA TYR A 190 -13.69 -20.57 -0.15
C TYR A 190 -13.76 -21.63 0.96
N ALA A 191 -13.16 -22.81 0.70
CA ALA A 191 -12.80 -23.76 1.77
C ALA A 191 -11.67 -23.16 2.61
N VAL A 192 -11.65 -23.45 3.92
CA VAL A 192 -10.75 -22.80 4.88
C VAL A 192 -9.81 -23.79 5.53
N THR A 193 -8.52 -23.46 5.56
CA THR A 193 -7.46 -24.14 6.32
C THR A 193 -7.03 -23.27 7.48
N ILE A 194 -6.77 -23.88 8.66
CA ILE A 194 -6.14 -23.25 9.81
C ILE A 194 -4.79 -23.90 10.07
N ASP A 195 -3.78 -23.07 10.20
CA ASP A 195 -2.46 -23.43 10.71
C ASP A 195 -2.31 -22.81 12.11
N GLU A 196 -2.34 -23.65 13.16
CA GLU A 196 -2.39 -23.19 14.56
C GLU A 196 -1.02 -22.86 15.17
N SER A 197 0.04 -22.95 14.37
CA SER A 197 1.42 -22.67 14.75
C SER A 197 2.08 -21.88 13.62
N ALA A 198 1.65 -20.66 13.43
CA ALA A 198 2.10 -19.77 12.36
C ALA A 198 2.54 -18.42 12.96
N GLY A 199 3.14 -17.57 12.11
CA GLY A 199 3.56 -16.23 12.51
C GLY A 199 5.02 -16.15 12.92
N PRO A 200 5.48 -14.97 13.35
CA PRO A 200 6.88 -14.71 13.70
C PRO A 200 7.45 -15.66 14.76
N ASP A 201 6.63 -16.04 15.75
CA ASP A 201 7.01 -16.86 16.91
C ASP A 201 6.42 -18.29 16.87
N ASP A 202 5.83 -18.73 15.74
CA ASP A 202 5.18 -20.02 15.53
C ASP A 202 4.03 -20.32 16.54
N ASP A 203 3.38 -19.31 17.07
CA ASP A 203 2.35 -19.43 18.11
C ASP A 203 0.98 -18.82 17.74
N GLY A 204 0.90 -18.04 16.65
CA GLY A 204 -0.34 -17.50 16.11
C GLY A 204 -1.09 -18.47 15.21
N TRP A 205 -2.29 -18.07 14.80
CA TRP A 205 -3.12 -18.80 13.84
C TRP A 205 -3.14 -18.09 12.49
N LEU A 206 -2.78 -18.84 11.44
CA LEU A 206 -3.03 -18.45 10.05
C LEU A 206 -4.28 -19.15 9.54
N VAL A 207 -5.31 -18.39 9.23
CA VAL A 207 -6.59 -18.88 8.72
C VAL A 207 -6.79 -18.35 7.30
N ARG A 208 -6.84 -19.25 6.32
CA ARG A 208 -6.75 -18.87 4.92
C ARG A 208 -7.62 -19.72 4.01
N PRO A 209 -7.93 -19.27 2.79
CA PRO A 209 -8.40 -20.13 1.73
C PRO A 209 -7.48 -21.35 1.57
N THR A 210 -8.06 -22.55 1.50
CA THR A 210 -7.29 -23.81 1.44
C THR A 210 -6.38 -23.84 0.24
N ASP A 211 -6.90 -23.41 -0.90
CA ASP A 211 -6.19 -23.37 -2.17
C ASP A 211 -5.98 -21.88 -2.55
N ALA A 212 -5.20 -21.14 -1.74
CA ALA A 212 -4.85 -19.76 -2.04
C ALA A 212 -4.23 -19.66 -3.44
N GLY A 213 -4.60 -18.62 -4.20
CA GLY A 213 -4.13 -18.41 -5.57
C GLY A 213 -4.77 -19.31 -6.63
N GLN A 214 -5.80 -20.11 -6.28
CA GLN A 214 -6.63 -20.73 -7.29
C GLN A 214 -7.27 -19.64 -8.17
N ASP A 215 -7.33 -19.92 -9.45
CA ASP A 215 -7.90 -19.01 -10.45
C ASP A 215 -7.17 -17.66 -10.62
N GLY A 216 -5.94 -17.52 -10.07
CA GLY A 216 -5.15 -16.30 -10.17
C GLY A 216 -5.71 -15.14 -9.33
N VAL A 217 -6.36 -15.46 -8.21
CA VAL A 217 -6.87 -14.49 -7.24
C VAL A 217 -5.82 -14.25 -6.16
N ASP A 218 -5.52 -12.99 -5.88
CA ASP A 218 -4.73 -12.59 -4.71
C ASP A 218 -5.66 -12.28 -3.54
N HIS A 219 -5.22 -12.61 -2.36
CA HIS A 219 -6.04 -12.57 -1.17
C HIS A 219 -5.65 -11.38 -0.29
N PRO A 220 -6.57 -10.43 0.00
CA PRO A 220 -6.34 -9.37 0.97
C PRO A 220 -6.01 -9.92 2.36
N VAL A 221 -5.28 -9.12 3.14
CA VAL A 221 -4.77 -9.51 4.46
C VAL A 221 -5.58 -8.86 5.58
N PHE A 222 -5.94 -9.64 6.60
CA PHE A 222 -6.55 -9.13 7.82
C PHE A 222 -5.83 -9.67 9.05
N VAL A 223 -5.18 -8.79 9.82
CA VAL A 223 -4.55 -9.14 11.09
C VAL A 223 -5.49 -8.83 12.24
N TRP A 224 -5.74 -9.83 13.09
CA TRP A 224 -6.69 -9.75 14.20
C TRP A 224 -6.01 -9.88 15.56
N GLY A 225 -6.22 -8.87 16.43
CA GLY A 225 -5.78 -8.85 17.82
C GLY A 225 -6.88 -9.37 18.79
N PRO A 226 -6.62 -10.48 19.52
CA PRO A 226 -7.54 -11.00 20.53
C PRO A 226 -7.70 -10.06 21.73
N GLY A 227 -8.79 -10.21 22.47
CA GLY A 227 -8.98 -9.56 23.78
C GLY A 227 -8.06 -10.11 24.86
N ALA A 228 -7.90 -9.37 25.95
CA ALA A 228 -7.05 -9.76 27.06
C ALA A 228 -7.43 -11.14 27.62
N GLY A 229 -6.46 -12.07 27.67
CA GLY A 229 -6.65 -13.44 28.16
C GLY A 229 -7.41 -14.36 27.22
N SER A 230 -7.67 -13.92 25.98
CA SER A 230 -8.19 -14.74 24.90
C SER A 230 -7.05 -15.17 23.97
N ASP A 231 -7.30 -16.25 23.25
CA ASP A 231 -6.45 -16.77 22.18
C ASP A 231 -7.25 -16.85 20.86
N PRO A 232 -6.63 -17.17 19.73
CA PRO A 232 -7.31 -17.27 18.44
C PRO A 232 -8.50 -18.25 18.45
N ALA A 233 -8.44 -19.33 19.24
CA ALA A 233 -9.51 -20.34 19.33
C ALA A 233 -10.83 -19.74 19.82
N ALA A 234 -10.79 -18.68 20.62
CA ALA A 234 -11.99 -17.97 21.06
C ALA A 234 -12.74 -17.27 19.91
N TYR A 235 -12.08 -17.05 18.80
CA TYR A 235 -12.58 -16.34 17.60
C TYR A 235 -12.68 -17.24 16.37
N GLU A 236 -12.48 -18.56 16.48
CA GLU A 236 -12.39 -19.50 15.35
C GLU A 236 -13.53 -19.33 14.35
N ASP A 237 -14.78 -19.23 14.80
CA ASP A 237 -15.95 -19.06 13.92
C ASP A 237 -15.82 -17.79 13.03
N MET A 238 -15.33 -16.71 13.62
CA MET A 238 -15.14 -15.42 12.92
C MET A 238 -13.96 -15.46 11.95
N LEU A 239 -12.82 -15.99 12.40
CA LEU A 239 -11.62 -16.14 11.57
C LEU A 239 -11.94 -17.01 10.34
N ARG A 240 -12.68 -18.11 10.54
CA ARG A 240 -13.18 -18.96 9.44
C ARG A 240 -14.14 -18.22 8.52
N GLN A 241 -15.04 -17.41 9.09
CA GLN A 241 -15.98 -16.61 8.31
C GLN A 241 -15.21 -15.70 7.36
N TRP A 242 -14.27 -14.90 7.86
CA TRP A 242 -13.50 -13.98 7.05
C TRP A 242 -12.64 -14.70 6.01
N ALA A 243 -11.95 -15.77 6.39
CA ALA A 243 -11.17 -16.56 5.44
C ALA A 243 -12.05 -17.23 4.36
N SER A 244 -13.28 -17.67 4.70
CA SER A 244 -14.19 -18.21 3.71
C SER A 244 -14.65 -17.18 2.67
N HIS A 245 -14.60 -15.89 3.04
CA HIS A 245 -14.87 -14.77 2.14
C HIS A 245 -13.65 -14.30 1.35
N GLY A 246 -12.54 -15.02 1.44
CA GLY A 246 -11.37 -14.82 0.60
C GLY A 246 -10.20 -14.08 1.26
N PHE A 247 -10.31 -13.71 2.53
CA PHE A 247 -9.22 -13.03 3.24
C PHE A 247 -8.19 -14.04 3.77
N VAL A 248 -6.92 -13.67 3.76
CA VAL A 248 -5.90 -14.34 4.56
C VAL A 248 -5.88 -13.65 5.92
N VAL A 249 -6.27 -14.39 6.96
CA VAL A 249 -6.43 -13.87 8.31
C VAL A 249 -5.32 -14.41 9.20
N TYR A 250 -4.58 -13.53 9.85
CA TYR A 250 -3.67 -13.90 10.92
C TYR A 250 -4.25 -13.43 12.26
N SER A 251 -4.21 -14.28 13.28
CA SER A 251 -4.58 -13.92 14.64
C SER A 251 -3.44 -14.28 15.59
N GLU A 252 -2.93 -13.28 16.27
CA GLU A 252 -1.91 -13.45 17.29
C GLU A 252 -2.47 -14.10 18.58
N VAL A 253 -1.57 -14.65 19.40
CA VAL A 253 -1.93 -15.30 20.69
C VAL A 253 -2.08 -14.25 21.81
N SER A 254 -1.44 -13.11 21.66
CA SER A 254 -1.43 -12.05 22.68
C SER A 254 -1.53 -10.68 22.06
N SER A 255 -2.47 -9.90 22.50
CA SER A 255 -2.69 -8.50 22.09
C SER A 255 -2.07 -7.52 23.09
N SER A 256 -0.83 -7.73 23.52
CA SER A 256 -0.19 -6.88 24.54
C SER A 256 0.20 -5.50 24.00
N SER A 257 0.48 -5.37 22.70
CA SER A 257 0.73 -4.12 21.98
C SER A 257 0.39 -4.29 20.50
N GLY A 258 0.31 -3.19 19.74
CA GLY A 258 0.13 -3.22 18.29
C GLY A 258 1.35 -3.71 17.51
N ASP A 259 2.54 -3.69 18.11
CA ASP A 259 3.79 -4.11 17.43
C ASP A 259 3.69 -5.53 16.87
N TYR A 260 3.01 -6.45 17.56
CA TYR A 260 2.79 -7.82 17.07
C TYR A 260 1.99 -7.89 15.77
N MET A 261 1.10 -6.92 15.51
CA MET A 261 0.34 -6.85 14.25
C MET A 261 1.25 -6.47 13.10
N VAL A 262 2.18 -5.56 13.32
CA VAL A 262 3.18 -5.14 12.33
C VAL A 262 4.15 -6.29 12.06
N ASP A 263 4.67 -6.95 13.10
CA ASP A 263 5.55 -8.12 12.96
C ASP A 263 4.85 -9.27 12.20
N ALA A 264 3.54 -9.45 12.43
CA ALA A 264 2.73 -10.43 11.70
C ALA A 264 2.57 -10.08 10.22
N LEU A 265 2.36 -8.80 9.90
CA LEU A 265 2.30 -8.34 8.51
C LEU A 265 3.63 -8.52 7.80
N ASP A 266 4.74 -8.17 8.44
CA ASP A 266 6.09 -8.39 7.90
C ASP A 266 6.36 -9.88 7.64
N TRP A 267 5.92 -10.77 8.56
CA TRP A 267 6.00 -12.21 8.36
C TRP A 267 5.13 -12.68 7.17
N LEU A 268 3.93 -12.13 6.98
CA LEU A 268 3.08 -12.45 5.83
C LEU A 268 3.71 -11.99 4.50
N GLU A 269 4.38 -10.84 4.47
CA GLU A 269 5.18 -10.41 3.32
C GLU A 269 6.30 -11.41 3.00
N ASP A 270 7.03 -11.89 4.02
CA ASP A 270 8.04 -12.94 3.87
C ASP A 270 7.42 -14.25 3.34
N GLN A 271 6.22 -14.63 3.80
CA GLN A 271 5.50 -15.79 3.28
C GLN A 271 5.10 -15.60 1.80
N ASN A 272 4.66 -14.42 1.42
CA ASN A 272 4.34 -14.10 0.03
C ASN A 272 5.57 -14.17 -0.89
N ALA A 273 6.74 -13.84 -0.37
CA ALA A 273 8.00 -13.91 -1.10
C ALA A 273 8.66 -15.33 -1.11
N ALA A 274 8.25 -16.24 -0.23
CA ALA A 274 8.89 -17.53 -0.05
C ALA A 274 8.31 -18.62 -0.95
N PRO A 275 9.07 -19.19 -1.94
CA PRO A 275 8.56 -20.21 -2.87
C PRO A 275 8.06 -21.51 -2.22
N SER A 276 8.38 -21.75 -0.95
CA SER A 276 7.91 -22.93 -0.18
C SER A 276 6.64 -22.67 0.60
N SER A 277 6.21 -21.42 0.69
CA SER A 277 4.99 -21.02 1.39
C SER A 277 3.74 -21.36 0.57
N PRO A 278 2.64 -21.76 1.22
CA PRO A 278 1.34 -21.86 0.55
C PRO A 278 0.74 -20.50 0.15
N LEU A 279 1.36 -19.41 0.59
CA LEU A 279 0.96 -18.03 0.28
C LEU A 279 1.87 -17.39 -0.78
N TYR A 280 2.83 -18.15 -1.34
CA TYR A 280 3.80 -17.63 -2.30
C TYR A 280 3.10 -16.96 -3.49
N THR A 281 3.29 -15.65 -3.65
CA THR A 281 2.68 -14.81 -4.68
C THR A 281 1.12 -14.83 -4.71
N HIS A 282 0.48 -14.97 -3.54
CA HIS A 282 -0.98 -15.07 -3.46
C HIS A 282 -1.62 -14.10 -2.44
N LEU A 283 -0.84 -13.16 -1.90
CA LEU A 283 -1.36 -12.09 -1.06
C LEU A 283 -1.47 -10.79 -1.83
N ASP A 284 -2.60 -10.11 -1.68
CA ASP A 284 -2.72 -8.70 -2.04
C ASP A 284 -2.26 -7.86 -0.85
N LEU A 285 -1.00 -7.44 -0.90
CA LEU A 285 -0.37 -6.65 0.15
C LEU A 285 -0.67 -5.15 0.03
N THR A 286 -1.42 -4.76 -0.99
CA THR A 286 -1.97 -3.40 -1.11
C THR A 286 -3.33 -3.27 -0.40
N GLU A 287 -3.95 -4.41 -0.06
CA GLU A 287 -5.27 -4.50 0.56
C GLU A 287 -5.17 -5.13 1.95
N VAL A 288 -4.75 -4.32 2.94
CA VAL A 288 -4.45 -4.77 4.31
C VAL A 288 -5.34 -4.07 5.32
N ALA A 289 -5.87 -4.82 6.29
CA ALA A 289 -6.54 -4.27 7.46
C ALA A 289 -5.99 -4.84 8.77
N PHE A 290 -5.97 -4.00 9.80
CA PHE A 290 -5.81 -4.44 11.18
C PHE A 290 -7.13 -4.29 11.94
N GLY A 291 -7.36 -5.19 12.87
CA GLY A 291 -8.51 -5.06 13.75
C GLY A 291 -8.36 -5.87 15.02
N GLY A 292 -9.21 -5.59 15.99
CA GLY A 292 -9.12 -6.32 17.25
C GLY A 292 -10.31 -6.14 18.15
N HIS A 293 -10.39 -7.04 19.12
CA HIS A 293 -11.38 -7.05 20.18
C HIS A 293 -10.78 -6.53 21.49
N SER A 294 -11.48 -5.66 22.19
CA SER A 294 -11.09 -5.23 23.54
C SER A 294 -9.64 -4.73 23.58
N ARG A 295 -8.73 -5.46 24.22
CA ARG A 295 -7.29 -5.14 24.25
C ARG A 295 -6.67 -5.11 22.86
N GLY A 296 -7.09 -6.00 21.95
CA GLY A 296 -6.63 -6.00 20.56
C GLY A 296 -7.07 -4.77 19.79
N SER A 297 -8.25 -4.21 20.11
CA SER A 297 -8.68 -2.91 19.54
C SER A 297 -7.76 -1.76 19.99
N ILE A 298 -7.27 -1.79 21.22
CA ILE A 298 -6.28 -0.80 21.70
C ILE A 298 -4.96 -0.97 20.94
N GLY A 299 -4.47 -2.22 20.82
CA GLY A 299 -3.28 -2.51 20.02
C GLY A 299 -3.41 -2.07 18.56
N THR A 300 -4.62 -2.18 17.97
CA THR A 300 -4.88 -1.66 16.62
C THR A 300 -4.70 -0.13 16.55
N PHE A 301 -5.15 0.62 17.57
CA PHE A 301 -4.88 2.07 17.62
C PHE A 301 -3.39 2.40 17.75
N ASP A 302 -2.62 1.60 18.50
CA ASP A 302 -1.20 1.84 18.71
C ASP A 302 -0.40 1.86 17.38
N VAL A 303 -0.92 1.18 16.34
CA VAL A 303 -0.27 1.02 15.02
C VAL A 303 -1.19 1.42 13.85
N ALA A 304 -2.25 2.18 14.09
CA ALA A 304 -3.20 2.56 13.04
C ALA A 304 -2.65 3.57 12.01
N ASP A 305 -1.44 4.08 12.21
CA ASP A 305 -0.70 4.89 11.25
C ASP A 305 0.29 4.07 10.39
N GLU A 306 0.26 2.74 10.49
CA GLU A 306 0.99 1.84 9.59
C GLU A 306 0.60 2.13 8.13
N PRO A 307 1.55 2.50 7.25
CA PRO A 307 1.24 3.03 5.93
C PRO A 307 0.66 2.00 4.95
N ARG A 308 0.77 0.68 5.25
CA ARG A 308 0.20 -0.39 4.41
C ARG A 308 -1.29 -0.64 4.65
N LEU A 309 -1.92 0.04 5.64
CA LEU A 309 -3.32 -0.19 5.99
C LEU A 309 -4.28 0.59 5.08
N GLU A 310 -5.32 -0.08 4.60
CA GLU A 310 -6.47 0.52 3.93
C GLU A 310 -7.62 0.83 4.91
N THR A 311 -7.71 0.07 6.02
CA THR A 311 -8.76 0.29 7.03
C THR A 311 -8.42 -0.35 8.37
N THR A 312 -9.13 0.07 9.42
CA THR A 312 -9.04 -0.53 10.74
C THR A 312 -10.41 -0.92 11.31
N VAL A 313 -10.42 -1.96 12.19
CA VAL A 313 -11.64 -2.49 12.80
C VAL A 313 -11.49 -2.56 14.33
N HIS A 314 -12.33 -1.85 15.06
CA HIS A 314 -12.28 -1.74 16.51
C HIS A 314 -13.55 -2.30 17.16
N VAL A 315 -13.44 -3.43 17.88
CA VAL A 315 -14.59 -4.12 18.47
C VAL A 315 -14.53 -4.12 20.00
N ALA A 316 -15.56 -3.63 20.65
CA ALA A 316 -15.75 -3.65 22.10
C ALA A 316 -14.51 -3.16 22.87
N GLY A 317 -13.83 -2.13 22.36
CA GLY A 317 -12.55 -1.63 22.87
C GLY A 317 -12.61 -0.13 23.14
N GLY A 318 -11.88 0.60 22.35
CA GLY A 318 -11.66 2.03 22.48
C GLY A 318 -10.42 2.35 23.31
N SER A 319 -9.81 3.49 23.02
CA SER A 319 -8.64 3.97 23.76
C SER A 319 -9.02 4.33 25.21
N PHE A 320 -8.09 4.19 26.14
CA PHE A 320 -8.35 4.53 27.56
C PHE A 320 -8.46 6.03 27.82
N ASP A 321 -7.70 6.83 27.11
CA ASP A 321 -7.58 8.29 27.25
C ASP A 321 -8.39 9.07 26.19
N GLY A 322 -8.78 8.43 25.11
CA GLY A 322 -9.49 9.05 23.99
C GLY A 322 -8.58 9.55 22.86
N ASP A 323 -7.28 9.30 22.94
CA ASP A 323 -6.29 9.77 21.96
C ASP A 323 -6.00 8.74 20.86
N GLY A 324 -6.52 7.49 20.99
CA GLY A 324 -6.35 6.45 19.97
C GLY A 324 -6.72 6.89 18.54
N PRO A 325 -7.84 7.60 18.32
CA PRO A 325 -8.20 8.08 16.97
C PRO A 325 -7.19 9.01 16.30
N ASP A 326 -6.28 9.64 17.06
CA ASP A 326 -5.23 10.52 16.49
C ASP A 326 -4.24 9.76 15.60
N SER A 327 -4.10 8.45 15.78
CA SER A 327 -3.24 7.58 14.97
C SER A 327 -3.88 7.16 13.64
N LEU A 328 -5.22 7.24 13.51
CA LEU A 328 -5.91 6.81 12.30
C LEU A 328 -5.52 7.64 11.07
N ARG A 329 -5.36 6.97 9.94
CA ARG A 329 -5.09 7.61 8.64
C ARG A 329 -6.14 7.23 7.59
N ASN A 330 -6.80 6.11 7.78
CA ASN A 330 -7.72 5.48 6.83
C ASN A 330 -9.10 5.27 7.46
N PRO A 331 -10.14 4.92 6.70
CA PRO A 331 -11.47 4.65 7.23
C PRO A 331 -11.46 3.65 8.39
N ALA A 332 -12.30 3.86 9.39
CA ALA A 332 -12.38 3.02 10.57
C ALA A 332 -13.80 2.50 10.84
N LEU A 333 -13.89 1.24 11.28
CA LEU A 333 -15.11 0.60 11.76
C LEU A 333 -15.08 0.46 13.29
N TYR A 334 -16.10 0.99 13.97
CA TYR A 334 -16.28 0.81 15.41
C TYR A 334 -17.53 0.02 15.74
N ILE A 335 -17.38 -1.04 16.54
CA ILE A 335 -18.47 -1.87 17.03
C ILE A 335 -18.40 -1.94 18.54
N GLY A 336 -19.52 -1.61 19.22
CA GLY A 336 -19.73 -1.82 20.64
C GLY A 336 -21.00 -2.61 20.91
N GLY A 337 -21.33 -2.84 22.16
CA GLY A 337 -22.61 -3.43 22.60
C GLY A 337 -23.23 -2.55 23.68
N ASP A 338 -24.57 -2.48 23.74
CA ASP A 338 -25.28 -1.65 24.73
C ASP A 338 -25.16 -2.17 26.16
N GLU A 339 -24.83 -3.47 26.34
CA GLU A 339 -24.54 -4.09 27.61
C GLU A 339 -23.03 -4.23 27.91
N ASP A 340 -22.17 -3.63 27.06
CA ASP A 340 -20.72 -3.68 27.19
C ASP A 340 -20.18 -2.51 28.04
N PHE A 341 -19.31 -2.81 28.99
CA PHE A 341 -18.65 -1.82 29.86
C PHE A 341 -17.71 -0.87 29.10
N ALA A 342 -17.21 -1.27 27.93
CA ALA A 342 -16.28 -0.46 27.11
C ALA A 342 -16.99 0.50 26.15
N THR A 343 -18.30 0.44 26.02
CA THR A 343 -19.08 1.19 25.02
C THR A 343 -18.89 2.70 25.10
N GLU A 344 -18.74 3.25 26.30
CA GLU A 344 -18.47 4.69 26.46
C GLU A 344 -17.10 5.10 25.90
N ASN A 345 -16.10 4.21 25.91
CA ASN A 345 -14.83 4.48 25.24
C ASN A 345 -15.03 4.50 23.71
N VAL A 346 -15.77 3.52 23.18
CA VAL A 346 -16.07 3.44 21.73
C VAL A 346 -16.81 4.70 21.26
N ARG A 347 -17.80 5.20 22.02
CA ARG A 347 -18.52 6.45 21.71
C ARG A 347 -17.63 7.68 21.75
N ARG A 348 -16.73 7.74 22.74
CA ARG A 348 -15.77 8.83 22.86
C ARG A 348 -14.81 8.84 21.68
N ASP A 349 -14.24 7.69 21.32
CA ASP A 349 -13.32 7.57 20.21
C ASP A 349 -14.01 7.87 18.89
N TYR A 350 -15.27 7.43 18.68
CA TYR A 350 -16.05 7.88 17.53
C TYR A 350 -16.15 9.41 17.48
N THR A 351 -16.41 10.05 18.62
CA THR A 351 -16.51 11.53 18.69
C THR A 351 -15.21 12.22 18.27
N ASN A 352 -14.07 11.66 18.67
CA ASN A 352 -12.72 12.21 18.43
C ASN A 352 -12.14 11.84 17.05
N THR A 353 -12.75 10.90 16.33
CA THR A 353 -12.25 10.45 15.01
C THR A 353 -12.43 11.51 13.93
N ASP A 354 -11.38 11.82 13.16
CA ASP A 354 -11.38 12.77 12.06
C ASP A 354 -11.36 12.13 10.67
N VAL A 355 -11.09 10.82 10.56
CA VAL A 355 -11.17 10.05 9.32
C VAL A 355 -12.62 9.59 9.03
N PRO A 356 -12.94 9.10 7.82
CA PRO A 356 -14.22 8.44 7.56
C PRO A 356 -14.45 7.30 8.55
N VAL A 357 -15.61 7.29 9.23
CA VAL A 357 -15.89 6.30 10.26
C VAL A 357 -17.34 5.87 10.25
N TRP A 358 -17.55 4.56 10.39
CA TRP A 358 -18.85 3.98 10.67
C TRP A 358 -18.86 3.32 12.07
N PHE A 359 -19.89 3.56 12.83
CA PHE A 359 -20.01 3.22 14.24
C PHE A 359 -21.34 2.52 14.49
N ASN A 360 -21.31 1.44 15.29
CA ASN A 360 -22.50 0.75 15.76
C ASN A 360 -22.35 0.32 17.22
N VAL A 361 -23.41 0.56 18.02
CA VAL A 361 -23.61 -0.08 19.31
C VAL A 361 -24.77 -1.04 19.19
N LEU A 362 -24.47 -2.32 19.15
CA LEU A 362 -25.42 -3.42 18.93
C LEU A 362 -26.34 -3.62 20.14
N ASP A 363 -27.66 -3.73 19.90
CA ASP A 363 -28.67 -3.97 20.95
C ASP A 363 -28.48 -5.35 21.58
N GLY A 364 -28.72 -5.48 22.92
CA GLY A 364 -28.66 -6.72 23.68
C GLY A 364 -27.29 -7.42 23.61
N THR A 365 -26.22 -6.67 23.49
CA THR A 365 -24.88 -7.18 23.19
C THR A 365 -23.91 -6.79 24.29
N ASP A 366 -23.32 -7.80 24.93
CA ASP A 366 -22.23 -7.61 25.90
C ASP A 366 -20.85 -7.58 25.26
N HIS A 367 -19.83 -7.41 26.08
CA HIS A 367 -18.42 -7.29 25.68
C HIS A 367 -17.91 -8.43 24.78
N ILE A 368 -18.30 -9.67 25.08
CA ILE A 368 -17.86 -10.85 24.35
C ILE A 368 -18.71 -11.07 23.10
N LEU A 369 -20.03 -10.87 23.23
CA LEU A 369 -20.96 -11.05 22.12
C LEU A 369 -20.77 -10.01 21.00
N ALA A 370 -20.19 -8.84 21.29
CA ALA A 370 -19.92 -7.80 20.28
C ALA A 370 -19.13 -8.35 19.09
N THR A 371 -18.20 -9.25 19.31
CA THR A 371 -17.42 -9.90 18.26
C THR A 371 -18.30 -10.75 17.35
N ARG A 372 -19.06 -11.68 17.94
CA ARG A 372 -19.92 -12.61 17.19
C ARG A 372 -21.09 -11.87 16.51
N ASN A 373 -21.74 -10.95 17.21
CA ASN A 373 -22.85 -10.19 16.65
C ASN A 373 -22.42 -9.20 15.57
N GLY A 374 -21.17 -8.71 15.63
CA GLY A 374 -20.55 -7.81 14.66
C GLY A 374 -19.89 -8.50 13.47
N GLN A 375 -19.73 -9.84 13.47
CA GLN A 375 -18.90 -10.55 12.49
C GLN A 375 -19.31 -10.28 11.03
N HIS A 376 -20.62 -10.17 10.74
CA HIS A 376 -21.11 -9.93 9.38
C HIS A 376 -20.93 -8.47 8.95
N ILE A 377 -21.00 -7.54 9.89
CA ILE A 377 -20.66 -6.14 9.66
C ILE A 377 -19.19 -6.03 9.26
N ILE A 378 -18.31 -6.71 10.01
CA ILE A 378 -16.86 -6.76 9.72
C ILE A 378 -16.62 -7.42 8.35
N THR A 379 -17.27 -8.55 8.06
CA THR A 379 -17.15 -9.21 6.74
C THR A 379 -17.52 -8.26 5.61
N SER A 380 -18.65 -7.56 5.73
CA SER A 380 -19.10 -6.59 4.72
C SER A 380 -18.14 -5.40 4.61
N TRP A 381 -17.61 -4.92 5.76
CA TRP A 381 -16.63 -3.83 5.80
C TRP A 381 -15.33 -4.18 5.07
N LEU A 382 -14.76 -5.36 5.38
CA LEU A 382 -13.57 -5.87 4.70
C LEU A 382 -13.81 -6.07 3.20
N ARG A 383 -14.99 -6.59 2.81
CA ARG A 383 -15.34 -6.74 1.39
C ARG A 383 -15.48 -5.39 0.67
N TRP A 384 -15.94 -4.35 1.37
CA TRP A 384 -15.99 -3.01 0.79
C TRP A 384 -14.60 -2.41 0.62
N HIS A 385 -13.77 -2.46 1.67
CA HIS A 385 -12.50 -1.74 1.69
C HIS A 385 -11.33 -2.50 1.06
N LEU A 386 -11.35 -3.84 1.08
CA LEU A 386 -10.24 -4.68 0.63
C LEU A 386 -10.57 -5.57 -0.58
N ALA A 387 -11.78 -5.54 -1.09
CA ALA A 387 -12.21 -6.40 -2.20
C ALA A 387 -13.04 -5.64 -3.25
N ASP A 388 -12.91 -4.32 -3.30
CA ASP A 388 -13.52 -3.43 -4.30
C ASP A 388 -15.06 -3.53 -4.41
N GLU A 389 -15.75 -4.02 -3.36
CA GLU A 389 -17.21 -4.10 -3.37
C GLU A 389 -17.88 -2.77 -2.99
N ASP A 390 -17.64 -1.73 -3.78
CA ASP A 390 -18.14 -0.36 -3.56
C ASP A 390 -19.66 -0.25 -3.38
N PHE A 391 -20.43 -1.19 -3.92
CA PHE A 391 -21.88 -1.22 -3.74
C PHE A 391 -22.28 -1.35 -2.27
N ARG A 392 -21.44 -1.96 -1.42
CA ARG A 392 -21.69 -2.11 0.03
C ARG A 392 -21.73 -0.78 0.75
N ARG A 393 -21.00 0.19 0.27
CA ARG A 393 -21.06 1.56 0.81
C ARG A 393 -22.50 2.03 0.98
N THR A 394 -23.30 1.88 -0.05
CA THR A 394 -24.70 2.33 -0.04
C THR A 394 -25.65 1.25 0.47
N GLN A 395 -25.45 0.00 0.09
CA GLN A 395 -26.34 -1.09 0.46
C GLN A 395 -26.26 -1.41 1.96
N ASP A 396 -25.06 -1.45 2.53
CA ASP A 396 -24.82 -2.00 3.85
C ASP A 396 -24.57 -0.94 4.93
N PHE A 397 -24.06 0.28 4.58
CA PHE A 397 -23.55 1.23 5.55
C PHE A 397 -24.13 2.66 5.51
N LEU A 398 -24.19 3.33 4.35
CA LEU A 398 -24.40 4.79 4.33
C LEU A 398 -25.75 5.28 3.84
N SER A 399 -26.56 4.44 3.20
CA SER A 399 -27.87 4.84 2.71
C SER A 399 -28.96 4.67 3.79
N PRO A 400 -30.00 5.51 3.81
CA PRO A 400 -31.15 5.26 4.68
C PRO A 400 -31.76 3.88 4.43
N GLY A 401 -31.92 3.09 5.49
CA GLY A 401 -32.42 1.71 5.39
C GLY A 401 -31.38 0.71 4.90
N CYS A 402 -30.09 1.00 5.09
CA CYS A 402 -28.98 0.08 4.79
C CYS A 402 -29.11 -1.21 5.61
N THR A 403 -28.43 -2.27 5.16
CA THR A 403 -28.52 -3.63 5.76
C THR A 403 -28.24 -3.62 7.25
N PHE A 404 -27.27 -2.83 7.73
CA PHE A 404 -26.85 -2.80 9.13
C PHE A 404 -27.37 -1.58 9.90
N CYS A 405 -28.21 -0.73 9.29
CA CYS A 405 -28.67 0.51 9.89
C CYS A 405 -29.64 0.34 11.08
N ASP A 406 -30.31 -0.81 11.19
CA ASP A 406 -31.32 -1.09 12.23
C ASP A 406 -30.80 -2.03 13.32
N LEU A 407 -29.47 -2.23 13.44
CA LEU A 407 -28.88 -3.16 14.42
C LEU A 407 -28.53 -2.52 15.77
N GLY A 408 -29.12 -1.39 16.12
CA GLY A 408 -28.87 -0.62 17.35
C GLY A 408 -28.55 0.84 17.07
N GLU A 409 -27.67 1.44 17.85
CA GLU A 409 -27.22 2.81 17.63
C GLU A 409 -26.21 2.87 16.49
N VAL A 410 -26.60 3.40 15.33
CA VAL A 410 -25.73 3.55 14.16
C VAL A 410 -25.43 5.03 13.89
N GLN A 411 -24.18 5.35 13.67
CA GLN A 411 -23.72 6.68 13.29
C GLN A 411 -22.56 6.57 12.28
N HIS A 412 -22.40 7.57 11.43
CA HIS A 412 -21.26 7.68 10.53
C HIS A 412 -20.93 9.15 10.25
N LYS A 413 -19.68 9.44 9.91
CA LYS A 413 -19.22 10.80 9.57
C LYS A 413 -17.98 10.78 8.67
N ASN A 414 -17.69 11.94 8.09
CA ASN A 414 -16.49 12.24 7.28
C ASN A 414 -16.41 11.48 5.93
N TRP A 415 -17.56 11.05 5.36
CA TRP A 415 -17.64 10.33 4.08
C TRP A 415 -17.80 11.25 2.86
#